data_8c1475226b419458f7488d8628980c57
#
_entry.id   8c1475226b419458f7488d8628980c57
#
_cell.length_a   1.000
_cell.length_b   1.000
_cell.length_c   1.000
_cell.angle_alpha   90.00
_cell.angle_beta   90.00
_cell.angle_gamma   90.00
#
_symmetry.space_group_name_H-M   'P 1'
#
loop_
_entity.id
_entity.type
_entity.pdbx_description
1 polymer ?
#
loop_
_entity_poly.entity_id
_entity_poly.type
_entity_poly.pdbx_seq_one_letter_code
_entity_poly.pdbx_strand_id
1 'polypeptide(L)'
;MGNLTIGRRRFLQGLGISAATIPLVVGLDSLYVNAQVPTVPKKRFLFMYTPNGMLYYFWRLRLHAQQTDISDGKALASPNLILNPLQPNAKHLLVLDRLSYISARGEYQTPDVSPDGKEHPGGHQKGIASMLTGQLLIGGAGNVGDAGLANGISLDQVLATKLFAGKTKFPSLEVGVQVDEDLNDRYVDKRVSYNSSANPRTPNNDPFDLFEKLFGNAGASDKDKALRNYLDKSVLDTTLNDFKRLQPKLSGDDQKLLESHADAVRSLEMRLGQIVDCGAVQAPTAQGINVADRKATHDWAMKSDNFQAVGDLQMALVTQALACGLTNVVTFMWANSETGLMYKWLPVDWTIPDNKGGHHAMSHARAVDLQQIDKWYASKFNGFIDQFAAAKESDGQGTLLDNSVLMWASCLSDGAAHESRNAPIVLAGSNGGYFKQGLNIQFNDQYSADQWDAEPLSPSLGNDTVKPLVDKVRSGDGKKIASPDLSNQDLCVSILNSFGMEDTSFGDGRFCKGPLPLIKA
;
A
#
# COMPACT_ATOMS: atom_id res chain seq x y z
N MET A 1 34.96 20.24 26.35
CA MET A 1 33.83 21.12 26.00
C MET A 1 34.04 21.96 24.73
N GLY A 2 35.12 21.76 23.97
CA GLY A 2 35.48 22.62 22.83
C GLY A 2 34.97 22.24 21.44
N ASN A 3 34.51 20.99 21.21
CA ASN A 3 34.23 20.50 19.84
C ASN A 3 32.76 20.50 19.41
N LEU A 4 31.83 20.79 20.32
CA LEU A 4 30.38 20.80 20.01
C LEU A 4 29.92 22.07 19.27
N THR A 5 30.67 23.17 19.39
CA THR A 5 30.35 24.45 18.75
C THR A 5 30.58 24.47 17.23
N ILE A 6 31.50 23.64 16.72
CA ILE A 6 31.83 23.60 15.29
C ILE A 6 30.73 22.89 14.46
N GLY A 7 30.12 21.86 15.03
CA GLY A 7 29.02 21.14 14.35
C GLY A 7 27.75 22.00 14.17
N ARG A 8 27.39 22.76 15.22
CA ARG A 8 26.22 23.65 15.22
C ARG A 8 26.36 24.80 14.21
N ARG A 9 27.54 25.37 14.11
CA ARG A 9 27.82 26.48 13.18
C ARG A 9 27.73 26.05 11.72
N ARG A 10 28.18 24.86 11.37
CA ARG A 10 28.06 24.28 10.01
C ARG A 10 26.63 23.88 9.65
N PHE A 11 25.86 23.41 10.62
CA PHE A 11 24.45 23.09 10.41
C PHE A 11 23.63 24.36 10.13
N LEU A 12 23.81 25.42 10.92
CA LEU A 12 23.11 26.70 10.73
C LEU A 12 23.53 27.40 9.43
N GLN A 13 24.79 27.26 9.01
CA GLN A 13 25.26 27.75 7.71
C GLN A 13 24.64 26.99 6.54
N GLY A 14 24.36 25.69 6.68
CA GLY A 14 23.66 24.87 5.70
C GLY A 14 22.18 25.25 5.53
N LEU A 15 21.59 25.91 6.53
CA LEU A 15 20.23 26.47 6.49
C LEU A 15 20.16 27.90 5.99
N GLY A 16 21.27 28.48 5.49
CA GLY A 16 21.30 29.85 4.99
C GLY A 16 21.31 30.94 6.06
N ILE A 17 21.43 30.59 7.35
CA ILE A 17 21.47 31.54 8.47
C ILE A 17 22.90 32.03 8.65
N SER A 18 23.15 33.32 8.44
CA SER A 18 24.49 33.90 8.55
C SER A 18 24.97 33.92 10.01
N ALA A 19 26.29 33.72 10.22
CA ALA A 19 26.92 33.68 11.53
C ALA A 19 26.80 35.00 12.32
N ALA A 20 26.33 36.09 11.72
CA ALA A 20 26.16 37.40 12.34
C ALA A 20 24.89 37.52 13.21
N THR A 21 23.97 36.54 13.14
CA THR A 21 22.70 36.58 13.89
C THR A 21 22.68 35.73 15.18
N ILE A 22 23.85 35.29 15.65
CA ILE A 22 23.98 34.38 16.81
C ILE A 22 24.60 35.08 18.04
N PRO A 23 24.03 36.19 18.58
CA PRO A 23 24.12 36.38 20.02
C PRO A 23 22.79 36.82 20.64
N LEU A 24 22.54 36.36 21.82
CA LEU A 24 21.45 36.61 22.78
C LEU A 24 20.33 35.55 22.80
N VAL A 25 20.48 34.62 23.71
CA VAL A 25 19.35 33.93 24.34
C VAL A 25 19.62 33.77 25.84
N VAL A 26 18.93 34.54 26.63
CA VAL A 26 18.67 34.25 28.05
C VAL A 26 17.20 34.58 28.29
N GLY A 27 16.42 33.59 28.67
CA GLY A 27 15.13 33.78 29.31
C GLY A 27 13.90 33.68 28.43
N LEU A 28 13.38 32.45 28.18
CA LEU A 28 11.98 32.20 27.86
C LEU A 28 11.55 30.80 28.37
N ASP A 29 11.59 30.64 29.68
CA ASP A 29 11.17 29.41 30.35
C ASP A 29 9.63 29.29 30.53
N SER A 30 8.82 30.17 30.02
CA SER A 30 7.40 30.28 30.38
C SER A 30 6.36 30.09 29.29
N LEU A 31 6.69 29.40 28.20
CA LEU A 31 5.68 29.04 27.19
C LEU A 31 5.53 27.52 26.95
N TYR A 32 5.75 26.72 27.99
CA TYR A 32 5.19 25.38 28.04
C TYR A 32 3.69 25.49 28.29
N VAL A 33 2.92 25.86 27.30
CA VAL A 33 1.52 25.44 27.24
C VAL A 33 1.56 23.93 27.15
N ASN A 34 0.82 23.23 28.03
CA ASN A 34 0.57 21.80 27.96
C ASN A 34 0.05 21.44 26.56
N ALA A 35 0.95 21.29 25.60
CA ALA A 35 0.63 20.62 24.37
C ALA A 35 0.41 19.16 24.76
N GLN A 36 -0.83 18.75 24.90
CA GLN A 36 -1.17 17.33 24.91
C GLN A 36 -0.43 16.72 23.74
N VAL A 37 0.46 15.77 24.03
CA VAL A 37 1.09 14.96 22.98
C VAL A 37 -0.06 14.46 22.11
N PRO A 38 -0.13 14.81 20.82
CA PRO A 38 -1.22 14.38 19.99
C PRO A 38 -1.26 12.86 20.04
N THR A 39 -2.32 12.28 20.57
CA THR A 39 -2.49 10.83 20.55
C THR A 39 -2.53 10.42 19.10
N VAL A 40 -1.58 9.57 18.67
CA VAL A 40 -1.59 9.03 17.31
C VAL A 40 -2.92 8.33 17.11
N PRO A 41 -3.70 8.67 16.08
CA PRO A 41 -4.95 7.99 15.82
C PRO A 41 -4.69 6.48 15.70
N LYS A 42 -5.48 5.65 16.39
CA LYS A 42 -5.32 4.19 16.35
C LYS A 42 -5.60 3.59 14.98
N LYS A 43 -6.37 4.27 14.13
CA LYS A 43 -6.78 3.77 12.82
C LYS A 43 -5.59 3.62 11.88
N ARG A 44 -5.53 2.46 11.19
CA ARG A 44 -4.41 2.09 10.32
C ARG A 44 -4.93 1.62 8.97
N PHE A 45 -4.19 1.93 7.92
CA PHE A 45 -4.40 1.46 6.55
C PHE A 45 -3.21 0.63 6.09
N LEU A 46 -3.48 -0.61 5.66
CA LEU A 46 -2.51 -1.45 4.98
C LEU A 46 -3.09 -1.88 3.64
N PHE A 47 -2.39 -1.59 2.58
CA PHE A 47 -2.69 -2.08 1.24
C PHE A 47 -1.70 -3.17 0.84
N MET A 48 -2.18 -4.36 0.50
CA MET A 48 -1.39 -5.45 -0.06
C MET A 48 -1.71 -5.60 -1.55
N TYR A 49 -0.71 -5.39 -2.39
CA TYR A 49 -0.78 -5.54 -3.83
C TYR A 49 -0.20 -6.88 -4.27
N THR A 50 -0.93 -7.59 -5.16
CA THR A 50 -0.45 -8.80 -5.84
C THR A 50 -0.50 -8.64 -7.36
N PRO A 51 0.50 -9.18 -8.10
CA PRO A 51 0.68 -8.91 -9.52
C PRO A 51 -0.22 -9.75 -10.43
N ASN A 52 -0.21 -9.45 -11.72
CA ASN A 52 -0.75 -10.20 -12.88
C ASN A 52 -2.27 -10.39 -12.92
N GLY A 53 -3.04 -9.71 -12.07
CA GLY A 53 -4.48 -9.95 -11.96
C GLY A 53 -4.79 -11.21 -11.14
N MET A 54 -6.06 -11.53 -11.03
CA MET A 54 -6.57 -12.77 -10.42
C MET A 54 -7.61 -13.37 -11.33
N LEU A 55 -7.70 -14.69 -11.37
CA LEU A 55 -8.78 -15.34 -12.12
C LEU A 55 -10.10 -15.19 -11.37
N TYR A 56 -10.94 -14.27 -11.84
CA TYR A 56 -12.25 -14.01 -11.25
C TYR A 56 -13.10 -15.28 -11.16
N TYR A 57 -12.97 -16.20 -12.11
CA TYR A 57 -13.63 -17.50 -12.08
C TYR A 57 -13.34 -18.30 -10.79
N PHE A 58 -12.12 -18.30 -10.27
CA PHE A 58 -11.72 -18.97 -9.03
C PHE A 58 -11.78 -18.07 -7.80
N TRP A 59 -11.89 -16.77 -7.98
CA TRP A 59 -11.97 -15.81 -6.89
C TRP A 59 -13.40 -15.66 -6.34
N ARG A 60 -14.39 -15.65 -7.24
CA ARG A 60 -15.79 -15.35 -6.95
C ARG A 60 -16.45 -16.42 -6.06
N LEU A 61 -17.17 -16.00 -5.03
CA LEU A 61 -17.86 -16.91 -4.10
C LEU A 61 -19.15 -17.55 -4.64
N ARG A 62 -19.64 -17.17 -5.81
CA ARG A 62 -20.89 -17.69 -6.45
C ARG A 62 -22.13 -17.56 -5.57
N LEU A 63 -22.23 -16.45 -4.86
CA LEU A 63 -23.36 -16.08 -4.05
C LEU A 63 -24.34 -15.24 -4.87
N HIS A 64 -25.65 -15.38 -4.63
CA HIS A 64 -26.66 -14.74 -5.48
C HIS A 64 -27.29 -13.51 -4.83
N ALA A 65 -27.15 -13.36 -3.50
CA ALA A 65 -27.69 -12.22 -2.79
C ALA A 65 -26.72 -11.05 -2.82
N GLN A 66 -27.26 -9.84 -2.87
CA GLN A 66 -26.46 -8.60 -2.81
C GLN A 66 -25.56 -8.54 -1.56
N GLN A 67 -26.07 -9.04 -0.44
CA GLN A 67 -25.30 -9.25 0.80
C GLN A 67 -25.47 -10.67 1.28
N THR A 68 -24.36 -11.34 1.59
CA THR A 68 -24.37 -12.69 2.15
C THR A 68 -23.43 -12.75 3.35
N ASP A 69 -23.91 -13.30 4.44
CA ASP A 69 -23.09 -13.61 5.61
C ASP A 69 -22.16 -14.77 5.28
N ILE A 70 -20.85 -14.54 5.44
CA ILE A 70 -19.78 -15.52 5.23
C ILE A 70 -19.00 -15.79 6.50
N SER A 71 -19.43 -15.26 7.63
CA SER A 71 -18.68 -15.27 8.91
C SER A 71 -18.39 -16.68 9.44
N ASP A 72 -19.19 -17.68 9.08
CA ASP A 72 -18.97 -19.09 9.44
C ASP A 72 -17.92 -19.80 8.57
N GLY A 73 -17.40 -19.13 7.55
CA GLY A 73 -16.37 -19.62 6.64
C GLY A 73 -16.81 -20.66 5.61
N LYS A 74 -18.07 -21.14 5.64
CA LYS A 74 -18.51 -22.19 4.71
C LYS A 74 -18.46 -21.76 3.25
N ALA A 75 -18.75 -20.51 2.97
CA ALA A 75 -18.67 -19.97 1.60
C ALA A 75 -17.25 -20.00 1.03
N LEU A 76 -16.21 -20.02 1.88
CA LEU A 76 -14.81 -20.09 1.49
C LEU A 76 -14.24 -21.52 1.54
N ALA A 77 -15.02 -22.52 1.90
CA ALA A 77 -14.52 -23.88 2.17
C ALA A 77 -14.04 -24.65 0.92
N SER A 78 -14.44 -24.21 -0.29
CA SER A 78 -14.00 -24.92 -1.50
C SER A 78 -12.48 -24.81 -1.70
N PRO A 79 -11.76 -25.94 -1.82
CA PRO A 79 -10.31 -25.93 -2.02
C PRO A 79 -9.89 -25.29 -3.35
N ASN A 80 -10.82 -25.10 -4.28
CA ASN A 80 -10.56 -24.48 -5.58
C ASN A 80 -10.81 -22.96 -5.60
N LEU A 81 -11.31 -22.38 -4.49
CA LEU A 81 -11.39 -20.93 -4.39
C LEU A 81 -10.03 -20.32 -4.06
N ILE A 82 -9.71 -19.20 -4.72
CA ILE A 82 -8.55 -18.38 -4.37
C ILE A 82 -8.65 -17.89 -2.92
N LEU A 83 -9.86 -17.57 -2.47
CA LEU A 83 -10.12 -17.08 -1.11
C LEU A 83 -10.15 -18.18 -0.03
N ASN A 84 -10.01 -19.47 -0.39
CA ASN A 84 -10.06 -20.58 0.58
C ASN A 84 -9.08 -20.41 1.78
N PRO A 85 -7.83 -19.96 1.60
CA PRO A 85 -6.91 -19.73 2.73
C PRO A 85 -7.39 -18.71 3.75
N LEU A 86 -8.36 -17.86 3.41
CA LEU A 86 -8.95 -16.87 4.30
C LEU A 86 -10.08 -17.43 5.18
N GLN A 87 -10.49 -18.67 4.96
CA GLN A 87 -11.60 -19.31 5.69
C GLN A 87 -11.51 -19.15 7.23
N PRO A 88 -10.34 -19.34 7.88
CA PRO A 88 -10.23 -19.21 9.34
C PRO A 88 -10.60 -17.81 9.86
N ASN A 89 -10.40 -16.80 9.03
CA ASN A 89 -10.64 -15.40 9.34
C ASN A 89 -11.90 -14.81 8.69
N ALA A 90 -12.78 -15.65 8.15
CA ALA A 90 -13.99 -15.23 7.42
C ALA A 90 -14.82 -14.17 8.15
N LYS A 91 -14.93 -14.27 9.46
CA LYS A 91 -15.66 -13.31 10.33
C LYS A 91 -15.08 -11.89 10.31
N HIS A 92 -13.81 -11.71 9.89
CA HIS A 92 -13.14 -10.43 9.83
C HIS A 92 -13.10 -9.84 8.41
N LEU A 93 -13.64 -10.57 7.41
CA LEU A 93 -13.57 -10.18 6.02
C LEU A 93 -14.78 -9.36 5.57
N LEU A 94 -14.53 -8.49 4.62
CA LEU A 94 -15.53 -7.89 3.76
C LEU A 94 -15.06 -8.09 2.32
N VAL A 95 -15.69 -9.06 1.64
CA VAL A 95 -15.40 -9.38 0.24
C VAL A 95 -16.26 -8.49 -0.65
N LEU A 96 -15.59 -7.69 -1.50
CA LEU A 96 -16.23 -6.70 -2.37
C LEU A 96 -16.26 -7.25 -3.80
N ASP A 97 -17.40 -7.76 -4.21
CA ASP A 97 -17.58 -8.37 -5.52
C ASP A 97 -18.15 -7.36 -6.52
N ARG A 98 -17.70 -7.42 -7.77
CA ARG A 98 -18.19 -6.64 -8.90
C ARG A 98 -17.93 -5.12 -8.83
N LEU A 99 -16.88 -4.70 -8.15
CA LEU A 99 -16.34 -3.35 -8.34
C LEU A 99 -15.51 -3.29 -9.63
N SER A 100 -15.29 -2.10 -10.16
CA SER A 100 -14.50 -1.90 -11.38
C SER A 100 -13.40 -0.86 -11.19
N TYR A 101 -12.26 -1.05 -11.84
CA TYR A 101 -11.25 0.00 -12.04
C TYR A 101 -11.67 0.81 -13.27
N ILE A 102 -12.69 1.66 -13.13
CA ILE A 102 -13.29 2.35 -14.28
C ILE A 102 -12.28 3.22 -15.01
N SER A 103 -11.42 3.92 -14.30
CA SER A 103 -10.35 4.74 -14.91
C SER A 103 -9.29 3.93 -15.65
N ALA A 104 -9.21 2.61 -15.43
CA ALA A 104 -8.32 1.72 -16.17
C ALA A 104 -8.91 1.20 -17.49
N ARG A 105 -10.21 1.41 -17.74
CA ARG A 105 -10.88 0.87 -18.92
C ARG A 105 -10.44 1.59 -20.19
N GLY A 106 -10.14 0.83 -21.24
CA GLY A 106 -9.61 1.33 -22.50
C GLY A 106 -10.48 2.41 -23.15
N GLU A 107 -11.80 2.34 -22.98
CA GLU A 107 -12.76 3.29 -23.54
C GLU A 107 -12.68 4.70 -22.94
N TYR A 108 -12.05 4.85 -21.77
CA TYR A 108 -11.86 6.16 -21.12
C TYR A 108 -10.44 6.67 -21.21
N GLN A 109 -9.49 5.80 -21.57
CA GLN A 109 -8.09 6.18 -21.79
C GLN A 109 -7.97 6.74 -23.22
N THR A 110 -7.87 8.04 -23.40
CA THR A 110 -7.70 8.67 -24.71
C THR A 110 -6.34 9.34 -24.82
N PRO A 111 -5.73 9.32 -26.02
CA PRO A 111 -6.08 8.54 -27.20
C PRO A 111 -5.49 7.14 -27.14
N ASP A 112 -6.14 6.24 -27.82
CA ASP A 112 -5.66 4.89 -28.04
C ASP A 112 -4.42 4.82 -28.95
N VAL A 113 -3.86 5.90 -29.36
CA VAL A 113 -2.65 5.95 -30.19
C VAL A 113 -1.69 6.96 -29.57
N SER A 114 -0.53 6.49 -29.17
CA SER A 114 0.60 7.38 -28.93
C SER A 114 0.82 8.25 -30.17
N PRO A 115 1.20 9.53 -30.03
CA PRO A 115 1.48 10.40 -31.17
C PRO A 115 2.49 9.82 -32.17
N ASP A 116 3.29 8.83 -31.76
CA ASP A 116 4.27 8.11 -32.58
C ASP A 116 3.76 6.76 -33.15
N GLY A 117 2.47 6.44 -32.97
CA GLY A 117 1.85 5.22 -33.51
C GLY A 117 2.17 3.94 -32.75
N LYS A 118 2.77 4.03 -31.56
CA LYS A 118 3.11 2.85 -30.75
C LYS A 118 1.91 2.39 -29.90
N GLU A 119 1.98 1.11 -29.51
CA GLU A 119 0.91 0.47 -28.73
C GLU A 119 0.68 1.13 -27.37
N HIS A 120 -0.58 1.11 -26.94
CA HIS A 120 -1.06 1.64 -25.67
C HIS A 120 -0.46 0.92 -24.48
N PRO A 121 -0.41 1.61 -23.31
CA PRO A 121 -0.15 0.94 -22.06
C PRO A 121 -1.12 -0.23 -21.90
N GLY A 122 -0.60 -1.41 -21.60
CA GLY A 122 -1.38 -2.63 -21.42
C GLY A 122 -2.38 -2.50 -20.26
N GLY A 123 -3.27 -3.49 -20.13
CA GLY A 123 -4.25 -3.50 -19.06
C GLY A 123 -3.62 -3.45 -17.66
N HIS A 124 -2.48 -4.11 -17.45
CA HIS A 124 -1.75 -4.11 -16.17
C HIS A 124 -1.30 -2.71 -15.76
N GLN A 125 -0.75 -1.92 -16.69
CA GLN A 125 -0.30 -0.55 -16.43
C GLN A 125 -1.47 0.36 -16.03
N LYS A 126 -2.59 0.26 -16.76
CA LYS A 126 -3.81 1.01 -16.46
C LYS A 126 -4.38 0.60 -15.11
N GLY A 127 -4.42 -0.71 -14.84
CA GLY A 127 -4.94 -1.27 -13.60
C GLY A 127 -4.15 -0.81 -12.37
N ILE A 128 -2.84 -1.00 -12.37
CA ILE A 128 -1.99 -0.66 -11.22
C ILE A 128 -2.02 0.85 -10.93
N ALA A 129 -2.01 1.70 -11.97
CA ALA A 129 -2.09 3.14 -11.81
C ALA A 129 -3.44 3.59 -11.22
N SER A 130 -4.54 2.92 -11.61
CA SER A 130 -5.90 3.26 -11.19
C SER A 130 -6.24 2.83 -9.77
N MET A 131 -5.65 1.74 -9.29
CA MET A 131 -6.08 1.06 -8.04
C MET A 131 -6.21 1.98 -6.84
N LEU A 132 -5.17 2.75 -6.54
CA LEU A 132 -5.12 3.68 -5.40
C LEU A 132 -5.24 5.14 -5.78
N THR A 133 -5.23 5.49 -7.07
CA THR A 133 -5.37 6.89 -7.51
C THR A 133 -6.75 7.20 -8.05
N GLY A 134 -7.45 6.21 -8.60
CA GLY A 134 -8.70 6.43 -9.32
C GLY A 134 -8.52 7.33 -10.54
N GLN A 135 -7.32 7.43 -11.11
CA GLN A 135 -6.97 8.34 -12.17
C GLN A 135 -6.62 7.61 -13.46
N LEU A 136 -6.73 8.31 -14.57
CA LEU A 136 -6.19 7.89 -15.85
C LEU A 136 -4.66 7.92 -15.84
N LEU A 137 -4.04 7.21 -16.77
CA LEU A 137 -2.64 7.41 -17.08
C LEU A 137 -2.46 8.74 -17.83
N ILE A 138 -1.40 9.46 -17.51
CA ILE A 138 -0.87 10.52 -18.37
C ILE A 138 0.24 9.92 -19.21
N GLY A 139 0.15 10.13 -20.52
CA GLY A 139 1.10 9.60 -21.50
C GLY A 139 2.55 9.93 -21.13
N GLY A 140 3.43 8.94 -21.27
CA GLY A 140 4.85 9.12 -21.09
C GLY A 140 5.41 10.04 -22.17
N ALA A 141 5.91 11.22 -21.76
CA ALA A 141 6.80 12.01 -22.59
C ALA A 141 8.23 11.85 -22.06
N GLY A 142 9.14 11.40 -22.89
CA GLY A 142 10.55 11.26 -22.54
C GLY A 142 10.90 9.93 -21.86
N ASN A 143 11.83 9.95 -20.92
CA ASN A 143 12.48 8.77 -20.31
C ASN A 143 11.59 7.85 -19.45
N VAL A 144 10.28 8.03 -19.42
CA VAL A 144 9.36 7.27 -18.55
C VAL A 144 8.73 6.06 -19.26
N GLY A 145 9.23 5.72 -20.45
CA GLY A 145 8.64 4.67 -21.30
C GLY A 145 7.26 5.06 -21.86
N ASP A 146 6.75 4.27 -22.78
CA ASP A 146 5.48 4.53 -23.48
C ASP A 146 4.24 4.35 -22.57
N ALA A 147 4.41 3.78 -21.38
CA ALA A 147 3.32 3.41 -20.49
C ALA A 147 2.72 4.57 -19.66
N GLY A 148 3.45 5.68 -19.51
CA GLY A 148 2.99 6.82 -18.71
C GLY A 148 3.07 6.61 -17.19
N LEU A 149 2.37 7.47 -16.44
CA LEU A 149 2.27 7.45 -14.98
C LEU A 149 0.84 7.78 -14.54
N ALA A 150 0.47 7.47 -13.30
CA ALA A 150 -0.84 7.86 -12.76
C ALA A 150 -0.98 9.38 -12.61
N ASN A 151 -2.14 9.90 -12.98
CA ASN A 151 -2.44 11.33 -12.98
C ASN A 151 -3.07 11.79 -11.65
N GLY A 152 -2.43 11.53 -10.52
CA GLY A 152 -2.93 12.03 -9.25
C GLY A 152 -2.31 11.41 -8.02
N ILE A 153 -2.71 11.93 -6.87
CA ILE A 153 -2.30 11.41 -5.56
C ILE A 153 -3.02 10.09 -5.25
N SER A 154 -2.33 9.15 -4.65
CA SER A 154 -2.92 7.89 -4.20
C SER A 154 -3.56 7.98 -2.82
N LEU A 155 -4.51 7.08 -2.53
CA LEU A 155 -5.25 7.00 -1.28
C LEU A 155 -4.37 6.97 -0.04
N ASP A 156 -3.32 6.13 -0.06
CA ASP A 156 -2.35 6.02 1.02
C ASP A 156 -1.63 7.36 1.27
N GLN A 157 -1.28 8.10 0.22
CA GLN A 157 -0.62 9.39 0.35
C GLN A 157 -1.58 10.51 0.78
N VAL A 158 -2.87 10.42 0.43
CA VAL A 158 -3.89 11.32 1.00
C VAL A 158 -4.01 11.10 2.51
N LEU A 159 -4.11 9.84 2.97
CA LEU A 159 -4.13 9.52 4.39
C LEU A 159 -2.85 9.98 5.10
N ALA A 160 -1.69 9.65 4.52
CA ALA A 160 -0.39 10.01 5.08
C ALA A 160 -0.21 11.52 5.26
N THR A 161 -0.59 12.30 4.25
CA THR A 161 -0.37 13.75 4.26
C THR A 161 -1.41 14.51 5.07
N LYS A 162 -2.70 14.16 4.94
CA LYS A 162 -3.77 14.88 5.63
C LYS A 162 -3.93 14.50 7.10
N LEU A 163 -3.65 13.25 7.48
CA LEU A 163 -3.94 12.74 8.82
C LEU A 163 -2.70 12.46 9.66
N PHE A 164 -1.62 11.99 9.06
CA PHE A 164 -0.48 11.44 9.79
C PHE A 164 0.81 12.27 9.66
N ALA A 165 0.86 13.27 8.76
CA ALA A 165 2.00 14.17 8.68
C ALA A 165 2.26 14.85 10.04
N GLY A 166 3.48 14.68 10.56
CA GLY A 166 3.87 15.21 11.87
C GLY A 166 3.32 14.45 13.09
N LYS A 167 2.48 13.43 12.91
CA LYS A 167 1.94 12.62 14.01
C LYS A 167 2.63 11.27 14.18
N THR A 168 3.28 10.77 13.14
CA THR A 168 4.05 9.51 13.15
C THR A 168 5.46 9.75 12.66
N LYS A 169 6.41 8.89 13.06
CA LYS A 169 7.80 8.97 12.60
C LYS A 169 7.88 8.90 11.06
N PHE A 170 7.07 8.04 10.46
CA PHE A 170 6.92 7.93 9.01
C PHE A 170 5.44 8.16 8.66
N PRO A 171 5.09 9.17 7.88
CA PRO A 171 3.69 9.39 7.45
C PRO A 171 3.12 8.19 6.71
N SER A 172 3.95 7.51 5.89
CA SER A 172 3.66 6.24 5.22
C SER A 172 4.94 5.42 5.06
N LEU A 173 4.76 4.12 4.81
CA LEU A 173 5.82 3.21 4.38
C LEU A 173 5.39 2.53 3.08
N GLU A 174 6.24 2.60 2.10
CA GLU A 174 6.13 1.86 0.85
C GLU A 174 7.13 0.72 0.89
N VAL A 175 6.63 -0.52 0.90
CA VAL A 175 7.41 -1.76 1.09
C VAL A 175 7.22 -2.65 -0.12
N GLY A 176 8.32 -3.18 -0.62
CA GLY A 176 8.37 -4.12 -1.74
C GLY A 176 9.00 -5.45 -1.32
N VAL A 177 8.76 -6.51 -2.11
CA VAL A 177 9.46 -7.79 -1.98
C VAL A 177 10.41 -7.98 -3.15
N GLN A 178 9.89 -8.00 -4.37
CA GLN A 178 10.69 -7.92 -5.60
C GLN A 178 10.02 -6.96 -6.59
N VAL A 179 10.02 -5.70 -6.21
CA VAL A 179 9.59 -4.61 -7.08
C VAL A 179 10.83 -4.01 -7.71
N ASP A 180 10.93 -4.10 -9.03
CA ASP A 180 12.06 -3.56 -9.76
C ASP A 180 12.22 -2.06 -9.52
N GLU A 181 13.46 -1.64 -9.28
CA GLU A 181 13.83 -0.25 -8.99
C GLU A 181 14.25 0.53 -10.25
N ASP A 182 14.46 -0.17 -11.37
CA ASP A 182 14.86 0.46 -12.61
C ASP A 182 13.78 1.42 -13.11
N LEU A 183 14.21 2.64 -13.41
CA LEU A 183 13.35 3.75 -13.84
C LEU A 183 13.18 3.82 -15.36
N ASN A 184 13.88 2.98 -16.12
CA ASN A 184 14.07 3.19 -17.55
C ASN A 184 12.98 2.58 -18.44
N ASP A 185 12.16 1.61 -17.93
CA ASP A 185 11.13 0.99 -18.74
C ASP A 185 9.90 0.66 -17.89
N ARG A 186 8.71 0.89 -18.44
CA ARG A 186 7.41 0.58 -17.84
C ARG A 186 7.32 0.93 -16.35
N TYR A 187 7.74 2.14 -16.02
CA TYR A 187 7.86 2.59 -14.62
C TYR A 187 6.56 2.45 -13.81
N VAL A 188 5.43 2.66 -14.46
CA VAL A 188 4.10 2.51 -13.84
C VAL A 188 3.84 1.10 -13.31
N ASP A 189 4.39 0.06 -13.93
CA ASP A 189 4.23 -1.34 -13.50
C ASP A 189 4.81 -1.63 -12.11
N LYS A 190 5.63 -0.74 -11.63
CA LYS A 190 6.42 -0.86 -10.42
C LYS A 190 5.92 0.03 -9.29
N ARG A 191 4.79 0.73 -9.46
CA ARG A 191 4.34 1.79 -8.54
C ARG A 191 2.82 1.82 -8.35
N VAL A 192 2.39 1.75 -7.10
CA VAL A 192 0.97 1.92 -6.71
C VAL A 192 0.75 3.21 -5.94
N SER A 193 1.81 3.77 -5.33
CA SER A 193 1.76 4.93 -4.44
C SER A 193 2.30 6.17 -5.14
N TYR A 194 1.57 7.28 -5.06
CA TYR A 194 1.88 8.54 -5.74
C TYR A 194 1.64 9.74 -4.83
N ASN A 195 2.64 10.61 -4.67
CA ASN A 195 2.50 11.88 -3.93
C ASN A 195 1.61 12.90 -4.67
N SER A 196 1.59 12.84 -5.99
CA SER A 196 0.81 13.71 -6.89
C SER A 196 0.85 13.11 -8.29
N SER A 197 0.24 13.79 -9.27
CA SER A 197 0.38 13.46 -10.69
C SER A 197 1.84 13.23 -11.08
N ALA A 198 2.12 12.10 -11.71
CA ALA A 198 3.45 11.68 -12.20
C ALA A 198 4.58 11.71 -11.15
N ASN A 199 4.24 11.63 -9.87
CA ASN A 199 5.22 11.63 -8.77
C ASN A 199 5.09 10.37 -7.90
N PRO A 200 5.55 9.20 -8.39
CA PRO A 200 5.44 7.94 -7.69
C PRO A 200 6.43 7.83 -6.53
N ARG A 201 6.11 6.91 -5.61
CA ARG A 201 6.96 6.51 -4.50
C ARG A 201 7.58 5.14 -4.77
N THR A 202 8.86 5.00 -4.46
CA THR A 202 9.59 3.74 -4.63
C THR A 202 9.45 2.88 -3.38
N PRO A 203 9.01 1.62 -3.51
CA PRO A 203 8.99 0.67 -2.39
C PRO A 203 10.40 0.27 -1.96
N ASN A 204 10.57 -0.01 -0.66
CA ASN A 204 11.80 -0.56 -0.13
C ASN A 204 11.75 -2.09 -0.17
N ASN A 205 12.62 -2.73 -0.94
CA ASN A 205 12.68 -4.18 -1.14
C ASN A 205 13.63 -4.89 -0.15
N ASP A 206 14.49 -4.16 0.55
CA ASP A 206 15.50 -4.74 1.44
C ASP A 206 15.00 -4.74 2.90
N PRO A 207 14.68 -5.91 3.50
CA PRO A 207 14.22 -5.97 4.88
C PRO A 207 15.28 -5.52 5.91
N PHE A 208 16.56 -5.60 5.57
CA PHE A 208 17.62 -5.13 6.46
C PHE A 208 17.69 -3.60 6.45
N ASP A 209 17.55 -2.99 5.27
CA ASP A 209 17.47 -1.54 5.15
C ASP A 209 16.19 -0.99 5.80
N LEU A 210 15.06 -1.67 5.58
CA LEU A 210 13.81 -1.30 6.26
C LEU A 210 13.93 -1.40 7.78
N PHE A 211 14.53 -2.48 8.30
CA PHE A 211 14.77 -2.66 9.72
C PHE A 211 15.62 -1.52 10.30
N GLU A 212 16.72 -1.18 9.65
CA GLU A 212 17.58 -0.07 10.11
C GLU A 212 16.86 1.28 10.05
N LYS A 213 16.10 1.54 8.98
CA LYS A 213 15.29 2.75 8.87
C LYS A 213 14.25 2.87 9.99
N LEU A 214 13.58 1.77 10.33
CA LEU A 214 12.54 1.74 11.35
C LEU A 214 13.13 1.76 12.77
N PHE A 215 14.12 0.91 13.02
CA PHE A 215 14.60 0.49 14.33
C PHE A 215 16.11 0.67 14.54
N GLY A 216 16.82 1.33 13.64
CA GLY A 216 18.29 1.41 13.60
C GLY A 216 18.99 1.85 14.88
N ASN A 217 18.22 2.31 15.87
CA ASN A 217 18.67 2.56 17.23
C ASN A 217 18.31 1.43 18.22
N ALA A 218 17.63 0.37 17.79
CA ALA A 218 17.12 -0.68 18.69
C ALA A 218 18.24 -1.50 19.37
N GLY A 219 19.41 -1.60 18.72
CA GLY A 219 20.62 -2.24 19.29
C GLY A 219 21.58 -1.29 20.01
N ALA A 220 21.34 0.02 19.97
CA ALA A 220 22.17 1.00 20.65
C ALA A 220 21.91 0.94 22.17
N SER A 221 22.93 1.20 22.99
CA SER A 221 22.75 1.27 24.45
C SER A 221 21.75 2.38 24.80
N ASP A 222 21.04 2.25 25.90
CA ASP A 222 20.10 3.28 26.37
C ASP A 222 20.78 4.65 26.55
N LYS A 223 22.07 4.65 26.84
CA LYS A 223 22.90 5.84 26.87
C LYS A 223 23.10 6.49 25.51
N ASP A 224 23.33 5.67 24.46
CA ASP A 224 23.54 6.17 23.09
C ASP A 224 22.23 6.67 22.51
N LYS A 225 21.11 5.96 22.79
CA LYS A 225 19.76 6.41 22.44
C LYS A 225 19.42 7.74 23.11
N ALA A 226 19.63 7.84 24.44
CA ALA A 226 19.38 9.04 25.21
C ALA A 226 20.27 10.22 24.75
N LEU A 227 21.53 9.94 24.42
CA LEU A 227 22.46 10.95 23.94
C LEU A 227 22.07 11.47 22.55
N ARG A 228 21.70 10.60 21.59
CA ARG A 228 21.24 11.01 20.26
C ARG A 228 19.97 11.83 20.35
N ASN A 229 18.96 11.34 21.08
CA ASN A 229 17.71 12.07 21.28
C ASN A 229 17.93 13.43 21.95
N TYR A 230 18.81 13.51 22.93
CA TYR A 230 19.19 14.79 23.58
C TYR A 230 19.85 15.74 22.58
N LEU A 231 20.76 15.24 21.73
CA LEU A 231 21.46 16.04 20.73
C LEU A 231 20.49 16.55 19.64
N ASP A 232 19.63 15.68 19.13
CA ASP A 232 18.66 16.02 18.10
C ASP A 232 17.64 17.05 18.63
N LYS A 233 17.09 16.82 19.81
CA LYS A 233 16.18 17.74 20.48
C LYS A 233 16.85 19.09 20.77
N SER A 234 18.05 19.09 21.28
CA SER A 234 18.82 20.33 21.61
C SER A 234 19.10 21.20 20.36
N VAL A 235 19.30 20.58 19.19
CA VAL A 235 19.49 21.31 17.93
C VAL A 235 18.17 21.95 17.47
N LEU A 236 17.06 21.21 17.54
CA LEU A 236 15.73 21.68 17.13
C LEU A 236 15.22 22.80 18.03
N ASP A 237 15.36 22.66 19.35
CA ASP A 237 15.02 23.71 20.34
C ASP A 237 15.76 25.00 20.03
N THR A 238 17.05 24.93 19.70
CA THR A 238 17.86 26.09 19.34
C THR A 238 17.33 26.76 18.08
N THR A 239 17.00 25.98 17.06
CA THR A 239 16.48 26.48 15.77
C THR A 239 15.12 27.18 15.95
N LEU A 240 14.21 26.59 16.74
CA LEU A 240 12.90 27.19 17.04
C LEU A 240 13.01 28.50 17.83
N ASN A 241 13.96 28.59 18.74
CA ASN A 241 14.22 29.81 19.50
C ASN A 241 14.78 30.93 18.59
N ASP A 242 15.63 30.58 17.63
CA ASP A 242 16.13 31.54 16.64
C ASP A 242 15.01 32.03 15.71
N PHE A 243 14.07 31.16 15.33
CA PHE A 243 12.89 31.55 14.53
C PHE A 243 12.00 32.54 15.27
N LYS A 244 11.67 32.27 16.54
CA LYS A 244 10.88 33.21 17.38
C LYS A 244 11.52 34.59 17.50
N ARG A 245 12.86 34.65 17.52
CA ARG A 245 13.59 35.91 17.60
C ARG A 245 13.64 36.69 16.29
N LEU A 246 13.60 35.98 15.16
CA LEU A 246 13.62 36.56 13.83
C LEU A 246 12.22 37.04 13.39
N GLN A 247 11.16 36.34 13.78
CA GLN A 247 9.78 36.62 13.38
C GLN A 247 9.37 38.11 13.44
N PRO A 248 9.60 38.86 14.56
CA PRO A 248 9.19 40.26 14.64
C PRO A 248 10.01 41.22 13.78
N LYS A 249 11.08 40.74 13.13
CA LYS A 249 11.97 41.53 12.26
C LYS A 249 11.74 41.33 10.79
N LEU A 250 10.79 40.47 10.41
CA LEU A 250 10.51 40.07 9.04
C LEU A 250 9.24 40.75 8.51
N SER A 251 9.14 40.84 7.19
CA SER A 251 7.92 41.25 6.50
C SER A 251 6.81 40.19 6.67
N GLY A 252 5.54 40.55 6.44
CA GLY A 252 4.42 39.63 6.64
C GLY A 252 4.50 38.34 5.81
N ASP A 253 5.07 38.38 4.63
CA ASP A 253 5.22 37.17 3.78
C ASP A 253 6.42 36.31 4.25
N ASP A 254 7.50 36.94 4.67
CA ASP A 254 8.64 36.24 5.27
C ASP A 254 8.27 35.62 6.63
N GLN A 255 7.36 36.25 7.39
CA GLN A 255 6.82 35.66 8.63
C GLN A 255 6.08 34.38 8.36
N LYS A 256 5.22 34.30 7.34
CA LYS A 256 4.50 33.08 6.96
C LYS A 256 5.46 31.96 6.54
N LEU A 257 6.52 32.30 5.80
CA LEU A 257 7.56 31.35 5.41
C LEU A 257 8.30 30.83 6.66
N LEU A 258 8.65 31.72 7.58
CA LEU A 258 9.31 31.35 8.84
C LEU A 258 8.41 30.47 9.72
N GLU A 259 7.10 30.75 9.78
CA GLU A 259 6.12 29.91 10.48
C GLU A 259 6.04 28.53 9.87
N SER A 260 5.98 28.42 8.54
CA SER A 260 6.01 27.13 7.85
C SER A 260 7.28 26.33 8.17
N HIS A 261 8.45 26.98 8.25
CA HIS A 261 9.68 26.34 8.66
C HIS A 261 9.67 25.93 10.15
N ALA A 262 9.11 26.77 11.03
CA ALA A 262 8.98 26.46 12.44
C ALA A 262 8.05 25.26 12.67
N ASP A 263 6.96 25.15 11.91
CA ASP A 263 6.05 24.00 11.98
C ASP A 263 6.70 22.72 11.45
N ALA A 264 7.51 22.82 10.40
CA ALA A 264 8.31 21.68 9.92
C ALA A 264 9.31 21.19 10.97
N VAL A 265 9.99 22.10 11.67
CA VAL A 265 10.92 21.77 12.76
C VAL A 265 10.20 21.15 13.95
N ARG A 266 9.02 21.69 14.34
CA ARG A 266 8.18 21.08 15.40
C ARG A 266 7.70 19.70 15.02
N SER A 267 7.28 19.52 13.77
CA SER A 267 6.88 18.22 13.24
C SER A 267 8.03 17.20 13.30
N LEU A 268 9.26 17.64 13.02
CA LEU A 268 10.46 16.81 13.16
C LEU A 268 10.76 16.49 14.64
N GLU A 269 10.65 17.47 15.54
CA GLU A 269 10.83 17.29 16.98
C GLU A 269 9.83 16.28 17.57
N MET A 270 8.54 16.41 17.20
CA MET A 270 7.51 15.45 17.60
C MET A 270 7.82 14.03 17.12
N ARG A 271 8.32 13.87 15.88
CA ARG A 271 8.72 12.56 15.34
C ARG A 271 9.92 11.96 16.08
N LEU A 272 10.90 12.77 16.47
CA LEU A 272 12.06 12.32 17.25
C LEU A 272 11.71 12.01 18.71
N GLY A 273 10.72 12.71 19.27
CA GLY A 273 10.21 12.48 20.63
C GLY A 273 9.32 11.25 20.77
N GLN A 274 8.82 10.70 19.67
CA GLN A 274 8.01 9.48 19.65
C GLN A 274 8.89 8.23 19.68
N ILE A 275 9.66 8.06 20.76
CA ILE A 275 10.27 6.77 21.07
C ILE A 275 9.16 5.91 21.65
N VAL A 276 8.46 5.19 20.78
CA VAL A 276 7.61 4.10 21.22
C VAL A 276 8.56 2.98 21.63
N ASP A 277 8.43 2.51 22.88
CA ASP A 277 9.11 1.28 23.28
C ASP A 277 8.46 0.12 22.53
N CYS A 278 9.06 -0.25 21.41
CA CYS A 278 8.59 -1.34 20.58
C CYS A 278 8.88 -2.73 21.17
N GLY A 279 9.39 -2.80 22.40
CA GLY A 279 9.91 -4.04 22.96
C GLY A 279 11.13 -4.56 22.20
N ALA A 280 11.45 -5.83 22.37
CA ALA A 280 12.56 -6.47 21.69
C ALA A 280 12.18 -6.79 20.23
N VAL A 281 12.46 -5.87 19.30
CA VAL A 281 12.32 -6.13 17.86
C VAL A 281 13.50 -6.98 17.40
N GLN A 282 13.22 -8.13 16.82
CA GLN A 282 14.27 -8.98 16.27
C GLN A 282 14.73 -8.48 14.90
N ALA A 283 16.04 -8.33 14.75
CA ALA A 283 16.62 -7.98 13.47
C ALA A 283 16.44 -9.16 12.48
N PRO A 284 16.24 -8.86 11.18
CA PRO A 284 16.25 -9.89 10.14
C PRO A 284 17.53 -10.71 10.22
N THR A 285 17.41 -12.02 10.00
CA THR A 285 18.57 -12.93 9.94
C THR A 285 18.63 -13.56 8.57
N ALA A 286 19.82 -13.59 7.98
CA ALA A 286 20.07 -14.34 6.76
C ALA A 286 21.45 -14.99 6.84
N GLN A 287 21.51 -16.29 6.60
CA GLN A 287 22.79 -17.02 6.64
C GLN A 287 23.68 -16.62 5.47
N GLY A 288 24.95 -16.34 5.78
CA GLY A 288 25.98 -16.07 4.76
C GLY A 288 25.97 -14.65 4.17
N ILE A 289 25.17 -13.74 4.72
CA ILE A 289 25.13 -12.33 4.28
C ILE A 289 25.90 -11.47 5.26
N ASN A 290 26.72 -10.58 4.73
CA ASN A 290 27.27 -9.47 5.52
C ASN A 290 26.21 -8.35 5.65
N VAL A 291 25.51 -8.30 6.79
CA VAL A 291 24.47 -7.29 7.07
C VAL A 291 25.00 -5.85 7.10
N ALA A 292 26.29 -5.65 7.23
CA ALA A 292 26.92 -4.33 7.14
C ALA A 292 27.14 -3.89 5.68
N ASP A 293 27.10 -4.81 4.72
CA ASP A 293 27.23 -4.53 3.30
C ASP A 293 25.82 -4.37 2.67
N ARG A 294 25.43 -3.15 2.41
CA ARG A 294 24.14 -2.81 1.82
C ARG A 294 23.91 -3.41 0.44
N LYS A 295 24.96 -3.54 -0.34
CA LYS A 295 24.87 -4.19 -1.64
C LYS A 295 24.59 -5.69 -1.48
N ALA A 296 25.26 -6.33 -0.52
CA ALA A 296 25.05 -7.76 -0.26
C ALA A 296 23.62 -8.05 0.24
N THR A 297 23.05 -7.20 1.10
CA THR A 297 21.66 -7.35 1.57
C THR A 297 20.67 -7.13 0.44
N HIS A 298 20.86 -6.12 -0.37
CA HIS A 298 20.03 -5.84 -1.53
C HIS A 298 20.08 -6.96 -2.58
N ASP A 299 21.27 -7.38 -2.97
CA ASP A 299 21.46 -8.48 -3.93
C ASP A 299 20.81 -9.79 -3.43
N TRP A 300 20.82 -10.02 -2.12
CA TRP A 300 20.12 -11.16 -1.53
C TRP A 300 18.60 -11.00 -1.64
N ALA A 301 18.07 -9.84 -1.28
CA ALA A 301 16.64 -9.57 -1.28
C ALA A 301 16.03 -9.72 -2.68
N MET A 302 16.77 -9.30 -3.71
CA MET A 302 16.30 -9.36 -5.10
C MET A 302 16.43 -10.73 -5.77
N LYS A 303 16.98 -11.75 -5.10
CA LYS A 303 17.01 -13.14 -5.62
C LYS A 303 15.65 -13.81 -5.51
N SER A 304 15.17 -14.39 -6.61
CA SER A 304 13.88 -15.09 -6.67
C SER A 304 13.76 -16.22 -5.65
N ASP A 305 14.85 -16.92 -5.35
CA ASP A 305 14.87 -17.99 -4.35
C ASP A 305 14.64 -17.48 -2.92
N ASN A 306 14.87 -16.20 -2.66
CA ASN A 306 14.64 -15.55 -1.37
C ASN A 306 13.28 -14.85 -1.25
N PHE A 307 12.46 -14.87 -2.30
CA PHE A 307 11.20 -14.14 -2.38
C PHE A 307 10.27 -14.37 -1.17
N GLN A 308 10.07 -15.64 -0.76
CA GLN A 308 9.26 -15.95 0.42
C GLN A 308 9.88 -15.39 1.70
N ALA A 309 11.17 -15.58 1.89
CA ALA A 309 11.87 -15.13 3.10
C ALA A 309 11.84 -13.60 3.21
N VAL A 310 12.09 -12.89 2.11
CA VAL A 310 12.00 -11.43 2.05
C VAL A 310 10.58 -10.98 2.38
N GLY A 311 9.56 -11.59 1.74
CA GLY A 311 8.17 -11.26 1.98
C GLY A 311 7.76 -11.45 3.46
N ASP A 312 8.14 -12.57 4.06
CA ASP A 312 7.81 -12.87 5.46
C ASP A 312 8.52 -11.90 6.44
N LEU A 313 9.77 -11.55 6.17
CA LEU A 313 10.50 -10.54 6.94
C LEU A 313 9.86 -9.15 6.80
N GLN A 314 9.54 -8.73 5.59
CA GLN A 314 8.86 -7.46 5.34
C GLN A 314 7.49 -7.39 6.02
N MET A 315 6.69 -8.47 5.97
CA MET A 315 5.40 -8.54 6.66
C MET A 315 5.55 -8.38 8.18
N ALA A 316 6.53 -9.03 8.79
CA ALA A 316 6.81 -8.92 10.21
C ALA A 316 7.24 -7.49 10.59
N LEU A 317 8.14 -6.88 9.82
CA LEU A 317 8.61 -5.50 10.06
C LEU A 317 7.48 -4.48 9.93
N VAL A 318 6.61 -4.63 8.93
CA VAL A 318 5.44 -3.77 8.71
C VAL A 318 4.47 -3.88 9.88
N THR A 319 4.14 -5.10 10.30
CA THR A 319 3.24 -5.32 11.45
C THR A 319 3.81 -4.69 12.71
N GLN A 320 5.11 -4.88 12.96
CA GLN A 320 5.78 -4.28 14.12
C GLN A 320 5.80 -2.75 14.03
N ALA A 321 6.07 -2.17 12.86
CA ALA A 321 6.06 -0.71 12.68
C ALA A 321 4.68 -0.09 12.97
N LEU A 322 3.61 -0.77 12.53
CA LEU A 322 2.23 -0.35 12.79
C LEU A 322 1.83 -0.55 14.26
N ALA A 323 2.25 -1.64 14.89
CA ALA A 323 2.02 -1.90 16.31
C ALA A 323 2.71 -0.85 17.19
N CYS A 324 3.92 -0.46 16.82
CA CYS A 324 4.70 0.57 17.50
C CYS A 324 4.25 2.01 17.19
N GLY A 325 3.27 2.22 16.31
CA GLY A 325 2.85 3.56 15.89
C GLY A 325 3.92 4.35 15.15
N LEU A 326 4.92 3.68 14.56
CA LEU A 326 5.94 4.35 13.73
C LEU A 326 5.34 4.89 12.44
N THR A 327 4.30 4.26 11.95
CA THR A 327 3.43 4.69 10.86
C THR A 327 2.01 4.18 11.09
N ASN A 328 1.04 4.76 10.38
CA ASN A 328 -0.33 4.26 10.32
C ASN A 328 -0.77 3.89 8.90
N VAL A 329 0.11 4.10 7.91
CA VAL A 329 -0.20 3.87 6.50
C VAL A 329 0.92 3.07 5.85
N VAL A 330 0.56 1.95 5.24
CA VAL A 330 1.50 1.07 4.54
C VAL A 330 0.95 0.64 3.19
N THR A 331 1.78 0.73 2.15
CA THR A 331 1.59 -0.01 0.90
C THR A 331 2.62 -1.13 0.82
N PHE A 332 2.14 -2.35 0.56
CA PHE A 332 2.95 -3.55 0.48
C PHE A 332 2.80 -4.17 -0.91
N MET A 333 3.87 -4.14 -1.72
CA MET A 333 3.89 -4.65 -3.08
C MET A 333 4.70 -5.95 -3.14
N TRP A 334 4.11 -7.05 -3.58
CA TRP A 334 4.84 -8.30 -3.74
C TRP A 334 5.81 -8.27 -4.93
N ALA A 335 5.38 -7.73 -6.06
CA ALA A 335 6.20 -7.65 -7.28
C ALA A 335 5.65 -6.61 -8.27
N ASN A 336 6.30 -6.45 -9.41
CA ASN A 336 5.82 -5.66 -10.55
C ASN A 336 4.51 -6.23 -11.10
N SER A 337 3.69 -5.41 -11.77
CA SER A 337 2.39 -5.83 -12.29
C SER A 337 2.47 -6.96 -13.32
N GLU A 338 3.56 -7.05 -14.07
CA GLU A 338 3.85 -8.09 -15.06
C GLU A 338 5.08 -8.92 -14.65
N THR A 339 5.11 -9.42 -13.42
CA THR A 339 6.28 -10.17 -12.95
C THR A 339 6.47 -11.50 -13.68
N GLY A 340 7.70 -11.76 -14.09
CA GLY A 340 8.14 -13.05 -14.63
C GLY A 340 8.61 -14.05 -13.57
N LEU A 341 8.31 -13.83 -12.29
CA LEU A 341 8.74 -14.70 -11.20
C LEU A 341 8.17 -16.12 -11.35
N MET A 342 8.99 -17.12 -11.10
CA MET A 342 8.60 -18.53 -10.98
C MET A 342 8.54 -18.92 -9.50
N TYR A 343 7.35 -19.32 -9.04
CA TYR A 343 7.10 -19.76 -7.65
C TYR A 343 7.47 -21.23 -7.50
N LYS A 344 8.76 -21.56 -7.54
CA LYS A 344 9.29 -22.92 -7.59
C LYS A 344 8.91 -23.80 -6.38
N TRP A 345 8.44 -23.20 -5.31
CA TRP A 345 7.94 -23.88 -4.11
C TRP A 345 6.47 -24.29 -4.21
N LEU A 346 5.76 -23.87 -5.26
CA LEU A 346 4.38 -24.25 -5.51
C LEU A 346 4.31 -25.44 -6.48
N PRO A 347 3.31 -26.30 -6.36
CA PRO A 347 3.08 -27.42 -7.27
C PRO A 347 2.48 -26.94 -8.59
N VAL A 348 3.22 -26.12 -9.31
CA VAL A 348 2.83 -25.46 -10.56
C VAL A 348 3.68 -26.02 -11.68
N ASP A 349 3.05 -26.36 -12.80
CA ASP A 349 3.77 -26.77 -14.01
C ASP A 349 4.23 -25.53 -14.79
N TRP A 350 5.54 -25.27 -14.73
CA TRP A 350 6.18 -24.14 -15.41
C TRP A 350 6.52 -24.39 -16.88
N THR A 351 6.14 -25.54 -17.44
CA THR A 351 6.30 -25.82 -18.87
C THR A 351 5.24 -25.06 -19.67
N ILE A 352 5.59 -23.86 -20.12
CA ILE A 352 4.72 -23.02 -20.95
C ILE A 352 5.19 -23.07 -22.39
N PRO A 353 4.30 -23.16 -23.40
CA PRO A 353 4.67 -22.96 -24.79
C PRO A 353 5.45 -21.63 -24.94
N ASP A 354 6.52 -21.63 -25.74
CA ASP A 354 7.35 -20.47 -26.05
C ASP A 354 8.44 -20.09 -25.04
N ASN A 355 8.70 -20.92 -24.03
CA ASN A 355 9.83 -20.79 -23.10
C ASN A 355 9.98 -19.41 -22.42
N LYS A 356 8.93 -18.61 -22.38
CA LYS A 356 8.84 -17.34 -21.65
C LYS A 356 8.20 -17.60 -20.30
N GLY A 357 8.87 -18.42 -19.47
CA GLY A 357 8.36 -18.84 -18.18
C GLY A 357 8.12 -17.67 -17.22
N GLY A 358 7.26 -17.89 -16.23
CA GLY A 358 6.98 -16.96 -15.14
C GLY A 358 5.50 -16.64 -14.98
N HIS A 359 5.17 -15.93 -13.92
CA HIS A 359 3.81 -15.67 -13.50
C HIS A 359 2.98 -14.96 -14.60
N HIS A 360 3.54 -13.93 -15.25
CA HIS A 360 2.83 -13.22 -16.31
C HIS A 360 2.49 -14.13 -17.50
N ALA A 361 3.44 -14.92 -17.99
CA ALA A 361 3.17 -15.87 -19.07
C ALA A 361 2.16 -16.95 -18.64
N MET A 362 2.20 -17.38 -17.36
CA MET A 362 1.23 -18.30 -16.78
C MET A 362 -0.19 -17.75 -16.82
N SER A 363 -0.38 -16.46 -16.58
CA SER A 363 -1.71 -15.83 -16.61
C SER A 363 -2.39 -15.95 -17.97
N HIS A 364 -1.63 -16.02 -19.06
CA HIS A 364 -2.14 -16.19 -20.42
C HIS A 364 -2.35 -17.66 -20.83
N ALA A 365 -1.71 -18.61 -20.14
CA ALA A 365 -1.62 -19.99 -20.62
C ALA A 365 -2.34 -21.01 -19.72
N ARG A 366 -2.27 -20.88 -18.39
CA ARG A 366 -2.57 -21.98 -17.46
C ARG A 366 -3.40 -21.53 -16.25
N ALA A 367 -4.71 -21.54 -16.39
CA ALA A 367 -5.66 -21.04 -15.39
C ALA A 367 -5.60 -21.79 -14.03
N VAL A 368 -5.42 -23.11 -14.03
CA VAL A 368 -5.39 -23.89 -12.78
C VAL A 368 -4.09 -23.65 -11.99
N ASP A 369 -2.98 -23.51 -12.70
CA ASP A 369 -1.70 -23.23 -12.09
C ASP A 369 -1.66 -21.81 -11.52
N LEU A 370 -2.25 -20.82 -12.23
CA LEU A 370 -2.40 -19.46 -11.74
C LEU A 370 -3.21 -19.41 -10.43
N GLN A 371 -4.27 -20.22 -10.30
CA GLN A 371 -5.04 -20.34 -9.06
C GLN A 371 -4.15 -20.73 -7.85
N GLN A 372 -3.15 -21.61 -8.02
CA GLN A 372 -2.26 -21.98 -6.92
C GLN A 372 -1.39 -20.80 -6.47
N ILE A 373 -0.95 -19.97 -7.40
CA ILE A 373 -0.19 -18.75 -7.09
C ILE A 373 -1.07 -17.77 -6.31
N ASP A 374 -2.29 -17.53 -6.80
CA ASP A 374 -3.23 -16.61 -6.15
C ASP A 374 -3.65 -17.09 -4.76
N LYS A 375 -3.83 -18.40 -4.57
CA LYS A 375 -4.08 -19.00 -3.24
C LYS A 375 -2.90 -18.80 -2.29
N TRP A 376 -1.68 -18.89 -2.80
CA TRP A 376 -0.51 -18.60 -1.98
C TRP A 376 -0.54 -17.14 -1.51
N TYR A 377 -0.87 -16.18 -2.37
CA TYR A 377 -1.04 -14.78 -1.96
C TYR A 377 -2.19 -14.60 -0.96
N ALA A 378 -3.30 -15.32 -1.14
CA ALA A 378 -4.39 -15.33 -0.15
C ALA A 378 -3.89 -15.80 1.22
N SER A 379 -3.01 -16.83 1.27
CA SER A 379 -2.42 -17.28 2.51
C SER A 379 -1.51 -16.23 3.17
N LYS A 380 -0.82 -15.41 2.38
CA LYS A 380 -0.01 -14.30 2.90
C LYS A 380 -0.89 -13.17 3.44
N PHE A 381 -1.99 -12.86 2.77
CA PHE A 381 -2.97 -11.91 3.32
C PHE A 381 -3.60 -12.42 4.63
N ASN A 382 -3.91 -13.72 4.70
CA ASN A 382 -4.35 -14.35 5.94
C ASN A 382 -3.29 -14.18 7.05
N GLY A 383 -2.01 -14.33 6.71
CA GLY A 383 -0.90 -14.10 7.64
C GLY A 383 -0.87 -12.67 8.22
N PHE A 384 -1.17 -11.65 7.42
CA PHE A 384 -1.36 -10.28 7.95
C PHE A 384 -2.55 -10.21 8.91
N ILE A 385 -3.69 -10.82 8.56
CA ILE A 385 -4.88 -10.81 9.43
C ILE A 385 -4.54 -11.47 10.77
N ASP A 386 -3.86 -12.62 10.76
CA ASP A 386 -3.45 -13.33 11.98
C ASP A 386 -2.50 -12.50 12.85
N GLN A 387 -1.49 -11.86 12.24
CA GLN A 387 -0.56 -11.00 12.95
C GLN A 387 -1.28 -9.80 13.59
N PHE A 388 -2.20 -9.15 12.87
CA PHE A 388 -2.95 -8.01 13.39
C PHE A 388 -3.98 -8.41 14.46
N ALA A 389 -4.59 -9.59 14.33
CA ALA A 389 -5.51 -10.12 15.35
C ALA A 389 -4.78 -10.54 16.63
N ALA A 390 -3.53 -11.01 16.51
CA ALA A 390 -2.71 -11.39 17.67
C ALA A 390 -2.12 -10.16 18.40
N ALA A 391 -1.79 -9.10 17.67
CA ALA A 391 -1.19 -7.91 18.24
C ALA A 391 -2.23 -7.06 18.99
N LYS A 392 -1.95 -6.79 20.28
CA LYS A 392 -2.82 -5.94 21.12
C LYS A 392 -2.52 -4.47 20.89
N GLU A 393 -3.55 -3.62 21.02
CA GLU A 393 -3.34 -2.19 21.11
C GLU A 393 -2.55 -1.81 22.37
N SER A 394 -1.77 -0.75 22.30
CA SER A 394 -0.90 -0.30 23.40
C SER A 394 -1.65 0.06 24.69
N ASP A 395 -2.94 0.43 24.58
CA ASP A 395 -3.80 0.71 25.73
C ASP A 395 -4.56 -0.52 26.24
N GLY A 396 -4.30 -1.71 25.64
CA GLY A 396 -4.96 -2.97 25.99
C GLY A 396 -6.40 -3.10 25.51
N GLN A 397 -6.92 -2.13 24.73
CA GLN A 397 -8.30 -2.14 24.24
C GLN A 397 -8.40 -2.69 22.81
N GLY A 398 -8.65 -3.99 22.68
CA GLY A 398 -8.76 -4.67 21.40
C GLY A 398 -7.42 -5.05 20.77
N THR A 399 -7.45 -5.28 19.48
CA THR A 399 -6.30 -5.70 18.65
C THR A 399 -6.01 -4.66 17.58
N LEU A 400 -4.84 -4.76 16.93
CA LEU A 400 -4.55 -3.94 15.77
C LEU A 400 -5.62 -4.10 14.68
N LEU A 401 -6.12 -5.33 14.49
CA LEU A 401 -7.12 -5.61 13.46
C LEU A 401 -8.42 -4.84 13.69
N ASP A 402 -8.86 -4.68 14.93
CA ASP A 402 -10.08 -3.95 15.26
C ASP A 402 -10.03 -2.48 14.80
N ASN A 403 -8.84 -1.88 14.86
CA ASN A 403 -8.61 -0.48 14.50
C ASN A 403 -7.94 -0.30 13.12
N SER A 404 -7.91 -1.34 12.31
CA SER A 404 -7.28 -1.30 11.00
C SER A 404 -8.26 -1.62 9.88
N VAL A 405 -7.95 -1.15 8.69
CA VAL A 405 -8.44 -1.69 7.43
C VAL A 405 -7.27 -2.19 6.61
N LEU A 406 -7.23 -3.50 6.40
CA LEU A 406 -6.31 -4.17 5.51
C LEU A 406 -7.03 -4.37 4.19
N MET A 407 -6.45 -3.94 3.09
CA MET A 407 -7.01 -4.09 1.75
C MET A 407 -6.06 -4.95 0.91
N TRP A 408 -6.59 -6.03 0.33
CA TRP A 408 -5.88 -6.83 -0.67
C TRP A 408 -6.54 -6.67 -2.02
N ALA A 409 -5.74 -6.39 -3.05
CA ALA A 409 -6.21 -6.28 -4.42
C ALA A 409 -5.10 -6.58 -5.43
N SER A 410 -5.51 -6.84 -6.69
CA SER A 410 -4.63 -6.98 -7.83
C SER A 410 -5.02 -5.99 -8.93
N CYS A 411 -4.11 -5.72 -9.87
CA CYS A 411 -4.31 -4.72 -10.92
C CYS A 411 -5.45 -5.04 -11.91
N LEU A 412 -5.83 -6.31 -12.01
CA LEU A 412 -6.85 -6.80 -12.93
C LEU A 412 -7.68 -7.92 -12.28
N SER A 413 -8.86 -8.18 -12.79
CA SER A 413 -9.68 -9.35 -12.45
C SER A 413 -9.31 -10.57 -13.28
N ASP A 414 -8.73 -10.38 -14.45
CA ASP A 414 -8.19 -11.44 -15.31
C ASP A 414 -7.00 -10.90 -16.09
N GLY A 415 -5.80 -11.44 -15.79
CA GLY A 415 -4.55 -10.98 -16.39
C GLY A 415 -4.46 -11.29 -17.89
N ALA A 416 -5.06 -12.38 -18.38
CA ALA A 416 -5.02 -12.71 -19.79
C ALA A 416 -5.98 -11.86 -20.65
N ALA A 417 -7.15 -11.54 -20.10
CA ALA A 417 -8.13 -10.70 -20.77
C ALA A 417 -7.85 -9.19 -20.56
N HIS A 418 -6.88 -8.85 -19.70
CA HIS A 418 -6.63 -7.48 -19.25
C HIS A 418 -7.90 -6.80 -18.72
N GLU A 419 -8.71 -7.56 -17.97
CA GLU A 419 -10.03 -7.12 -17.54
C GLU A 419 -9.96 -6.29 -16.27
N SER A 420 -10.50 -5.09 -16.31
CA SER A 420 -10.58 -4.14 -15.18
C SER A 420 -11.95 -4.11 -14.49
N ARG A 421 -12.93 -4.83 -15.01
CA ARG A 421 -14.22 -5.08 -14.33
C ARG A 421 -14.06 -6.19 -13.30
N ASN A 422 -14.95 -6.26 -12.32
CA ASN A 422 -14.90 -7.26 -11.25
C ASN A 422 -13.56 -7.29 -10.52
N ALA A 423 -13.05 -6.10 -10.18
CA ALA A 423 -11.79 -5.95 -9.46
C ALA A 423 -11.78 -6.80 -8.18
N PRO A 424 -10.79 -7.67 -7.99
CA PRO A 424 -10.72 -8.58 -6.84
C PRO A 424 -10.25 -7.80 -5.62
N ILE A 425 -11.19 -7.41 -4.75
CA ILE A 425 -10.90 -6.61 -3.56
C ILE A 425 -11.44 -7.29 -2.31
N VAL A 426 -10.58 -7.50 -1.32
CA VAL A 426 -10.94 -7.98 0.01
C VAL A 426 -10.48 -6.98 1.04
N LEU A 427 -11.37 -6.58 1.94
CA LEU A 427 -11.01 -5.86 3.16
C LEU A 427 -11.01 -6.82 4.34
N ALA A 428 -10.14 -6.55 5.32
CA ALA A 428 -10.16 -7.19 6.63
C ALA A 428 -9.99 -6.14 7.73
N GLY A 429 -10.67 -6.35 8.85
CA GLY A 429 -10.70 -5.41 9.97
C GLY A 429 -11.79 -4.35 9.84
N SER A 430 -12.25 -3.82 10.98
CA SER A 430 -13.39 -2.91 11.04
C SER A 430 -13.05 -1.42 11.01
N ASN A 431 -11.76 -1.07 11.10
CA ASN A 431 -11.29 0.32 11.26
C ASN A 431 -12.03 1.09 12.36
N GLY A 432 -12.08 0.50 13.57
CA GLY A 432 -12.78 1.07 14.72
C GLY A 432 -14.30 0.96 14.61
N GLY A 433 -14.82 -0.11 14.02
CA GLY A 433 -16.23 -0.38 13.87
C GLY A 433 -16.92 0.33 12.70
N TYR A 434 -16.13 0.93 11.79
CA TYR A 434 -16.72 1.60 10.62
C TYR A 434 -17.20 0.61 9.55
N PHE A 435 -16.39 -0.42 9.26
CA PHE A 435 -16.73 -1.40 8.24
C PHE A 435 -17.48 -2.59 8.83
N LYS A 436 -18.53 -3.04 8.16
CA LYS A 436 -19.12 -4.36 8.38
C LYS A 436 -18.10 -5.44 8.14
N GLN A 437 -18.28 -6.57 8.80
CA GLN A 437 -17.40 -7.73 8.70
C GLN A 437 -18.19 -9.02 8.52
N GLY A 438 -17.54 -10.09 8.08
CA GLY A 438 -18.17 -11.39 7.83
C GLY A 438 -19.13 -11.38 6.65
N LEU A 439 -18.94 -10.50 5.67
CA LEU A 439 -19.87 -10.31 4.55
C LEU A 439 -19.18 -10.43 3.19
N ASN A 440 -19.93 -10.97 2.22
CA ASN A 440 -19.73 -10.74 0.80
C ASN A 440 -20.78 -9.76 0.30
N ILE A 441 -20.36 -8.71 -0.41
CA ILE A 441 -21.24 -7.70 -1.00
C ILE A 441 -21.01 -7.63 -2.50
N GLN A 442 -22.08 -7.77 -3.28
CA GLN A 442 -22.07 -7.65 -4.73
C GLN A 442 -22.68 -6.30 -5.12
N PHE A 443 -21.96 -5.53 -5.96
CA PHE A 443 -22.35 -4.15 -6.26
C PHE A 443 -23.08 -4.01 -7.58
N ASN A 444 -22.53 -4.44 -8.67
CA ASN A 444 -23.07 -4.17 -9.99
C ASN A 444 -23.83 -5.38 -10.54
N ASP A 445 -25.15 -5.24 -10.76
CA ASP A 445 -26.06 -6.34 -11.16
C ASP A 445 -26.00 -6.73 -12.64
N GLN A 446 -25.14 -6.12 -13.44
CA GLN A 446 -25.21 -6.17 -14.91
C GLN A 446 -24.78 -7.50 -15.53
N TYR A 447 -24.26 -8.43 -14.75
CA TYR A 447 -23.98 -9.77 -15.24
C TYR A 447 -25.12 -10.70 -14.85
N SER A 448 -25.89 -11.17 -15.84
CA SER A 448 -26.89 -12.17 -15.57
C SER A 448 -26.25 -13.37 -14.88
N ALA A 449 -26.86 -13.80 -13.78
CA ALA A 449 -26.44 -14.98 -13.02
C ALA A 449 -26.16 -16.21 -13.92
N ASP A 450 -26.90 -16.31 -15.01
CA ASP A 450 -26.91 -17.44 -15.94
C ASP A 450 -25.59 -17.65 -16.71
N GLN A 451 -24.77 -16.62 -16.88
CA GLN A 451 -23.50 -16.74 -17.64
C GLN A 451 -22.29 -17.11 -16.77
N TRP A 452 -22.36 -16.81 -15.47
CA TRP A 452 -21.23 -16.96 -14.56
C TRP A 452 -21.40 -18.08 -13.53
N ASP A 453 -22.63 -18.51 -13.29
CA ASP A 453 -23.02 -19.45 -12.24
C ASP A 453 -23.18 -20.90 -12.71
N ALA A 454 -22.99 -21.16 -14.00
CA ALA A 454 -23.44 -22.39 -14.63
C ALA A 454 -22.79 -23.68 -14.10
N GLU A 455 -21.64 -23.61 -13.37
CA GLU A 455 -21.03 -24.83 -12.85
C GLU A 455 -20.37 -24.62 -11.48
N PRO A 456 -20.59 -25.55 -10.53
CA PRO A 456 -19.87 -25.56 -9.27
C PRO A 456 -18.38 -25.79 -9.53
N LEU A 457 -17.51 -25.17 -8.69
CA LEU A 457 -16.09 -25.44 -8.71
C LEU A 457 -15.85 -26.93 -8.43
N SER A 458 -15.64 -27.71 -9.47
CA SER A 458 -15.32 -29.13 -9.31
C SER A 458 -13.90 -29.32 -8.79
N PRO A 459 -13.66 -30.20 -7.84
CA PRO A 459 -12.32 -30.48 -7.32
C PRO A 459 -11.38 -31.14 -8.32
N SER A 460 -11.85 -31.57 -9.48
CA SER A 460 -11.09 -32.38 -10.44
C SER A 460 -10.85 -31.66 -11.79
N LEU A 461 -10.95 -30.35 -11.87
CA LEU A 461 -10.78 -29.63 -13.14
C LEU A 461 -9.29 -29.52 -13.52
N GLY A 462 -8.88 -30.25 -14.57
CA GLY A 462 -7.62 -30.00 -15.27
C GLY A 462 -7.66 -28.71 -16.13
N ASN A 463 -6.50 -28.23 -16.57
CA ASN A 463 -6.42 -27.03 -17.41
C ASN A 463 -7.31 -27.10 -18.66
N ASP A 464 -7.39 -28.26 -19.32
CA ASP A 464 -8.20 -28.45 -20.54
C ASP A 464 -9.71 -28.34 -20.28
N THR A 465 -10.17 -28.66 -19.08
CA THR A 465 -11.58 -28.54 -18.68
C THR A 465 -11.93 -27.13 -18.22
N VAL A 466 -11.00 -26.48 -17.51
CA VAL A 466 -11.21 -25.11 -16.98
C VAL A 466 -11.06 -24.05 -18.06
N LYS A 467 -10.14 -24.24 -19.01
CA LYS A 467 -9.89 -23.26 -20.07
C LYS A 467 -11.15 -22.88 -20.85
N PRO A 468 -11.98 -23.80 -21.33
CA PRO A 468 -13.22 -23.43 -22.00
C PRO A 468 -14.20 -22.64 -21.14
N LEU A 469 -14.26 -22.93 -19.83
CA LEU A 469 -15.11 -22.21 -18.88
C LEU A 469 -14.58 -20.80 -18.64
N VAL A 470 -13.27 -20.65 -18.47
CA VAL A 470 -12.60 -19.36 -18.35
C VAL A 470 -12.75 -18.56 -19.64
N ASP A 471 -12.56 -19.18 -20.82
CA ASP A 471 -12.74 -18.52 -22.12
C ASP A 471 -14.20 -18.08 -22.33
N LYS A 472 -15.17 -18.88 -21.88
CA LYS A 472 -16.60 -18.49 -21.90
C LYS A 472 -16.86 -17.27 -21.01
N VAL A 473 -16.21 -17.23 -19.85
CA VAL A 473 -16.26 -16.08 -18.93
C VAL A 473 -15.58 -14.87 -19.56
N ARG A 474 -14.45 -15.06 -20.24
CA ARG A 474 -13.70 -14.00 -20.95
C ARG A 474 -14.45 -13.49 -22.18
N SER A 475 -15.09 -14.38 -22.93
CA SER A 475 -15.89 -14.02 -24.12
C SER A 475 -17.24 -13.41 -23.80
N GLY A 476 -17.56 -13.28 -22.50
CA GLY A 476 -18.81 -12.68 -22.01
C GLY A 476 -19.10 -11.37 -22.70
N ASP A 477 -19.78 -11.50 -23.81
CA ASP A 477 -20.31 -10.59 -24.77
C ASP A 477 -20.19 -9.12 -24.43
N GLY A 478 -19.18 -8.49 -24.87
CA GLY A 478 -18.90 -7.05 -24.91
C GLY A 478 -20.08 -6.09 -24.71
N LYS A 479 -21.06 -6.47 -23.87
CA LYS A 479 -22.13 -5.59 -23.45
C LYS A 479 -21.49 -4.43 -22.71
N LYS A 480 -21.46 -3.29 -23.37
CA LYS A 480 -21.12 -2.02 -22.76
C LYS A 480 -21.93 -1.91 -21.49
N ILE A 481 -21.26 -1.90 -20.37
CA ILE A 481 -21.88 -1.62 -19.08
C ILE A 481 -22.48 -0.21 -19.22
N ALA A 482 -23.81 -0.09 -19.04
CA ALA A 482 -24.42 1.22 -18.98
C ALA A 482 -23.82 1.98 -17.79
N SER A 483 -23.22 3.14 -18.06
CA SER A 483 -22.59 4.03 -17.08
C SER A 483 -23.52 4.37 -15.91
N PRO A 484 -22.98 4.57 -14.73
CA PRO A 484 -21.66 4.28 -14.20
C PRO A 484 -21.71 3.20 -13.13
N ASP A 485 -20.88 2.19 -13.24
CA ASP A 485 -20.66 1.21 -12.20
C ASP A 485 -20.08 1.85 -10.92
N LEU A 486 -20.28 1.19 -9.79
CA LEU A 486 -19.53 1.49 -8.57
C LEU A 486 -18.07 1.03 -8.75
N SER A 487 -17.15 1.82 -8.25
CA SER A 487 -15.72 1.71 -8.57
C SER A 487 -14.82 1.63 -7.34
N ASN A 488 -13.55 1.36 -7.60
CA ASN A 488 -12.50 1.51 -6.57
C ASN A 488 -12.42 2.94 -6.01
N GLN A 489 -12.82 3.97 -6.77
CA GLN A 489 -12.85 5.36 -6.30
C GLN A 489 -13.88 5.55 -5.19
N ASP A 490 -15.07 4.93 -5.34
CA ASP A 490 -16.12 4.95 -4.32
C ASP A 490 -15.68 4.21 -3.05
N LEU A 491 -14.88 3.15 -3.21
CA LEU A 491 -14.22 2.48 -2.08
C LEU A 491 -13.19 3.40 -1.42
N CYS A 492 -12.37 4.11 -2.20
CA CYS A 492 -11.40 5.08 -1.65
C CYS A 492 -12.10 6.16 -0.83
N VAL A 493 -13.24 6.71 -1.30
CA VAL A 493 -14.05 7.65 -0.51
C VAL A 493 -14.51 7.01 0.80
N SER A 494 -14.98 5.77 0.76
CA SER A 494 -15.41 5.06 1.97
C SER A 494 -14.26 4.83 2.95
N ILE A 495 -13.06 4.52 2.46
CA ILE A 495 -11.87 4.37 3.30
C ILE A 495 -11.50 5.72 3.91
N LEU A 496 -11.45 6.82 3.16
CA LEU A 496 -11.20 8.16 3.70
C LEU A 496 -12.20 8.52 4.81
N ASN A 497 -13.49 8.26 4.58
CA ASN A 497 -14.54 8.54 5.56
C ASN A 497 -14.41 7.65 6.80
N SER A 498 -13.88 6.43 6.68
CA SER A 498 -13.61 5.55 7.82
C SER A 498 -12.54 6.12 8.75
N PHE A 499 -11.68 7.00 8.25
CA PHE A 499 -10.68 7.74 9.03
C PHE A 499 -11.21 9.07 9.59
N GLY A 500 -12.50 9.36 9.42
CA GLY A 500 -13.14 10.58 9.91
C GLY A 500 -13.02 11.78 8.96
N MET A 501 -12.64 11.53 7.72
CA MET A 501 -12.73 12.53 6.64
C MET A 501 -14.16 12.54 6.09
N GLU A 502 -14.57 13.66 5.50
CA GLU A 502 -15.91 13.84 4.93
C GLU A 502 -15.83 14.01 3.41
N ASP A 503 -14.95 13.22 2.78
CA ASP A 503 -14.78 13.28 1.34
C ASP A 503 -16.00 12.68 0.63
N THR A 504 -16.43 13.31 -0.45
CA THR A 504 -17.54 12.87 -1.31
C THR A 504 -17.07 12.44 -2.69
N SER A 505 -15.79 12.64 -3.00
CA SER A 505 -15.19 12.26 -4.27
C SER A 505 -13.71 11.92 -4.09
N PHE A 506 -13.21 11.04 -4.94
CA PHE A 506 -11.79 10.66 -5.01
C PHE A 506 -11.41 10.33 -6.45
N GLY A 507 -10.15 10.62 -6.83
CA GLY A 507 -9.66 10.32 -8.17
C GLY A 507 -10.29 11.22 -9.24
N ASP A 508 -10.62 10.64 -10.39
CA ASP A 508 -11.32 11.33 -11.47
C ASP A 508 -12.82 11.41 -11.16
N GLY A 509 -13.31 12.61 -10.90
CA GLY A 509 -14.70 12.85 -10.51
C GLY A 509 -15.77 12.38 -11.52
N ARG A 510 -15.38 12.07 -12.76
CA ARG A 510 -16.30 11.50 -13.76
C ARG A 510 -16.74 10.07 -13.39
N PHE A 511 -15.94 9.36 -12.62
CA PHE A 511 -16.10 7.95 -12.31
C PHE A 511 -16.40 7.66 -10.83
N CYS A 512 -16.47 8.70 -9.99
CA CYS A 512 -16.76 8.59 -8.57
C CYS A 512 -18.18 9.04 -8.25
N LYS A 513 -18.93 8.20 -7.56
CA LYS A 513 -20.31 8.49 -7.11
C LYS A 513 -20.40 8.86 -5.63
N GLY A 514 -19.32 8.75 -4.90
CA GLY A 514 -19.28 8.94 -3.46
C GLY A 514 -19.00 7.64 -2.69
N PRO A 515 -19.25 7.59 -1.39
CA PRO A 515 -18.95 6.41 -0.61
C PRO A 515 -19.80 5.21 -1.03
N LEU A 516 -19.19 4.01 -0.99
CA LEU A 516 -19.89 2.76 -1.31
C LEU A 516 -21.08 2.54 -0.35
N PRO A 517 -22.24 2.15 -0.88
CA PRO A 517 -23.35 1.72 -0.05
C PRO A 517 -23.05 0.38 0.63
N LEU A 518 -23.80 0.05 1.68
CA LEU A 518 -23.87 -1.26 2.33
C LEU A 518 -22.66 -1.67 3.17
N ILE A 519 -21.48 -1.05 3.01
CA ILE A 519 -20.24 -1.48 3.69
C ILE A 519 -20.05 -0.84 5.07
N LYS A 520 -20.73 0.27 5.33
CA LYS A 520 -20.68 0.94 6.64
C LYS A 520 -21.54 0.18 7.65
N ALA A 521 -20.98 -0.05 8.88
CA ALA A 521 -21.67 -0.70 10.00
C ALA A 521 -22.78 0.15 10.63
#